data_769d22a8ac5644c75a9e6c50340ab955
#
_entry.id   769d22a8ac5644c75a9e6c50340ab955
#
_cell.length_a   1.000
_cell.length_b   1.000
_cell.length_c   1.000
_cell.angle_alpha   90.00
_cell.angle_beta   90.00
_cell.angle_gamma   90.00
#
_symmetry.space_group_name_H-M   'P 1'
#
loop_
_entity.id
_entity.type
_entity.pdbx_description
1 polymer ?
#
loop_
_entity_poly.entity_id
_entity_poly.type
_entity_poly.pdbx_seq_one_letter_code
_entity_poly.pdbx_strand_id
1 'polypeptide(L)'
;MNMGKLKDIPKIDRPRERFLEKGADALSKSDLLAIVLGSGIQGKNVQELARQIIQKFGKGFLNITIDDLRKIAGIGHAKALQIIAAISLVKRFYQEGGSNGQTALLLSRKEENSFQLQNRRYIGNKYKLADWIFSILEKECSGNSFMDIFAGTGVVSARVATRFKGIILNDFLHSNHAVYKAFFDKGEWDREKTYHIIEEYNRINGKDLKDCYFSKNFGGKYFSRSSARIIGFVRDDIEKRKNDLTEKEYYVLITSLLYAVDKIANTVGHYDAYFKKVLVDDTFAMRSPVPIQVENVEIYREDANLLAKRIPADIVYIDPPYNSRQYSRFYHILETLVKWDKPKLYGTALKPAEENMSDYCRTTAKDKLAELVRDLNVKFLVVSYNNTYASKSSSSLNKITHDEIAGILAKKGATKVFEKDYRHFNAGNTNFNNHKEFLFVTKVK
;
A
#
# COMPACT_ATOMS: atom_id res chain seq x y z
N MET A 1 20.77 3.34 33.36
CA MET A 1 20.91 1.95 32.91
C MET A 1 22.07 1.87 31.94
N ASN A 2 23.15 1.16 32.33
CA ASN A 2 24.28 0.92 31.43
C ASN A 2 23.82 -0.07 30.33
N MET A 3 23.55 0.42 29.15
CA MET A 3 23.27 -0.47 28.01
C MET A 3 24.59 -1.08 27.53
N GLY A 4 24.62 -2.40 27.43
CA GLY A 4 25.78 -3.25 27.18
C GLY A 4 26.54 -2.96 25.90
N LYS A 5 27.68 -3.63 25.74
CA LYS A 5 28.51 -3.56 24.52
C LYS A 5 27.69 -4.01 23.30
N LEU A 6 28.02 -3.54 22.10
CA LEU A 6 27.34 -3.94 20.84
C LEU A 6 27.28 -5.47 20.67
N LYS A 7 28.17 -6.21 21.33
CA LYS A 7 28.20 -7.68 21.41
C LYS A 7 27.01 -8.28 22.18
N ASP A 8 26.36 -7.50 23.04
CA ASP A 8 25.21 -7.94 23.86
C ASP A 8 23.88 -7.81 23.10
N ILE A 9 23.89 -7.16 21.90
CA ILE A 9 22.73 -7.08 21.01
C ILE A 9 22.72 -8.33 20.11
N PRO A 10 21.57 -9.02 19.98
CA PRO A 10 21.44 -10.14 19.05
C PRO A 10 22.00 -9.78 17.66
N LYS A 11 22.70 -10.71 17.03
CA LYS A 11 23.42 -10.45 15.77
C LYS A 11 22.49 -9.87 14.69
N ILE A 12 21.26 -10.37 14.62
CA ILE A 12 20.21 -9.95 13.68
C ILE A 12 19.73 -8.50 13.90
N ASP A 13 19.90 -7.94 15.10
CA ASP A 13 19.44 -6.58 15.45
C ASP A 13 20.53 -5.51 15.29
N ARG A 14 21.74 -5.92 14.92
CA ARG A 14 22.85 -4.98 14.70
C ARG A 14 22.65 -4.24 13.37
N PRO A 15 22.99 -2.93 13.29
CA PRO A 15 22.74 -2.13 12.07
C PRO A 15 23.33 -2.72 10.78
N ARG A 16 24.54 -3.29 10.83
CA ARG A 16 25.19 -3.86 9.63
C ARG A 16 24.48 -5.13 9.15
N GLU A 17 24.11 -6.01 10.03
CA GLU A 17 23.42 -7.24 9.74
C GLU A 17 22.01 -6.96 9.21
N ARG A 18 21.31 -6.00 9.84
CA ARG A 18 20.00 -5.51 9.34
C ARG A 18 20.11 -4.87 7.96
N PHE A 19 21.18 -4.14 7.69
CA PHE A 19 21.42 -3.54 6.37
C PHE A 19 21.58 -4.63 5.30
N LEU A 20 22.36 -5.68 5.59
CA LEU A 20 22.59 -6.79 4.65
C LEU A 20 21.32 -7.61 4.40
N GLU A 21 20.48 -7.79 5.44
CA GLU A 21 19.27 -8.60 5.35
C GLU A 21 18.07 -7.85 4.76
N LYS A 22 17.92 -6.54 5.08
CA LYS A 22 16.69 -5.77 4.82
C LYS A 22 16.91 -4.53 3.94
N GLY A 23 18.14 -4.25 3.54
CA GLY A 23 18.48 -3.07 2.77
C GLY A 23 18.49 -1.76 3.59
N ALA A 24 18.91 -0.67 2.95
CA ALA A 24 19.05 0.65 3.57
C ALA A 24 17.70 1.24 4.04
N ASP A 25 16.64 1.02 3.29
CA ASP A 25 15.31 1.60 3.55
C ASP A 25 14.65 1.08 4.84
N ALA A 26 15.09 -0.06 5.34
CA ALA A 26 14.61 -0.65 6.59
C ALA A 26 15.31 -0.09 7.84
N LEU A 27 16.34 0.77 7.67
CA LEU A 27 17.15 1.32 8.76
C LEU A 27 16.73 2.74 9.13
N SER A 28 16.82 3.06 10.43
CA SER A 28 16.66 4.44 10.88
C SER A 28 17.88 5.31 10.53
N LYS A 29 17.71 6.64 10.48
CA LYS A 29 18.83 7.59 10.28
C LYS A 29 19.98 7.34 11.28
N SER A 30 19.67 6.99 12.52
CA SER A 30 20.69 6.65 13.53
C SER A 30 21.37 5.31 13.27
N ASP A 31 20.69 4.30 12.70
CA ASP A 31 21.32 3.04 12.33
C ASP A 31 22.28 3.23 11.15
N LEU A 32 21.89 4.02 10.13
CA LEU A 32 22.76 4.37 9.00
C LEU A 32 23.99 5.14 9.47
N LEU A 33 23.82 6.14 10.36
CA LEU A 33 24.93 6.87 10.92
C LEU A 33 25.84 5.97 11.77
N ALA A 34 25.28 4.99 12.49
CA ALA A 34 26.07 4.01 13.26
C ALA A 34 26.94 3.14 12.32
N ILE A 35 26.46 2.78 11.15
CA ILE A 35 27.25 2.07 10.11
C ILE A 35 28.42 2.93 9.62
N VAL A 36 28.16 4.21 9.32
CA VAL A 36 29.19 5.18 8.90
C VAL A 36 30.26 5.35 9.97
N LEU A 37 29.87 5.51 11.23
CA LEU A 37 30.80 5.66 12.36
C LEU A 37 31.64 4.40 12.65
N GLY A 38 31.13 3.24 12.34
CA GLY A 38 31.79 1.93 12.45
C GLY A 38 32.03 1.45 13.88
N SER A 39 32.34 2.34 14.82
CA SER A 39 32.63 1.99 16.24
C SER A 39 32.09 3.07 17.19
N GLY A 40 31.74 2.65 18.41
CA GLY A 40 31.43 3.55 19.50
C GLY A 40 32.65 4.21 20.11
N ILE A 41 32.49 4.69 21.32
CA ILE A 41 33.54 5.30 22.16
C ILE A 41 33.54 4.64 23.53
N GLN A 42 34.54 4.92 24.36
CA GLN A 42 34.57 4.39 25.73
C GLN A 42 33.31 4.87 26.48
N GLY A 43 32.54 3.90 26.99
CA GLY A 43 31.32 4.13 27.75
C GLY A 43 30.05 4.33 26.91
N LYS A 44 30.12 4.38 25.55
CA LYS A 44 28.95 4.46 24.68
C LYS A 44 29.10 3.56 23.44
N ASN A 45 28.10 2.76 23.14
CA ASN A 45 28.07 2.00 21.89
C ASN A 45 27.79 2.92 20.69
N VAL A 46 28.05 2.40 19.47
CA VAL A 46 27.94 3.19 18.25
C VAL A 46 26.50 3.66 17.94
N GLN A 47 25.49 2.87 18.32
CA GLN A 47 24.08 3.23 18.09
C GLN A 47 23.64 4.37 19.03
N GLU A 48 24.09 4.34 20.29
CA GLU A 48 23.82 5.43 21.24
C GLU A 48 24.48 6.74 20.81
N LEU A 49 25.74 6.64 20.34
CA LEU A 49 26.46 7.79 19.81
C LEU A 49 25.75 8.39 18.58
N ALA A 50 25.34 7.54 17.65
CA ALA A 50 24.61 7.95 16.47
C ALA A 50 23.24 8.59 16.80
N ARG A 51 22.48 8.00 17.75
CA ARG A 51 21.22 8.59 18.22
C ARG A 51 21.43 9.97 18.85
N GLN A 52 22.45 10.11 19.68
CA GLN A 52 22.79 11.40 20.31
C GLN A 52 23.10 12.49 19.24
N ILE A 53 23.84 12.15 18.18
CA ILE A 53 24.15 13.07 17.08
C ILE A 53 22.87 13.45 16.35
N ILE A 54 22.05 12.47 15.93
CA ILE A 54 20.81 12.73 15.21
C ILE A 54 19.82 13.54 16.06
N GLN A 55 19.69 13.26 17.36
CA GLN A 55 18.83 14.02 18.26
C GLN A 55 19.31 15.48 18.41
N LYS A 56 20.62 15.68 18.54
CA LYS A 56 21.19 17.03 18.73
C LYS A 56 21.05 17.92 17.51
N PHE A 57 21.27 17.39 16.31
CA PHE A 57 21.34 18.20 15.10
C PHE A 57 20.08 18.08 14.22
N GLY A 58 19.29 17.02 14.34
CA GLY A 58 17.98 16.87 13.71
C GLY A 58 17.95 17.31 12.24
N LYS A 59 17.09 18.29 11.94
CA LYS A 59 16.97 18.88 10.59
C LYS A 59 18.21 19.63 10.11
N GLY A 60 19.09 20.06 11.02
CA GLY A 60 20.35 20.77 10.71
C GLY A 60 21.52 19.83 10.39
N PHE A 61 21.34 18.51 10.40
CA PHE A 61 22.43 17.53 10.28
C PHE A 61 23.32 17.72 9.03
N LEU A 62 22.76 18.12 7.90
CA LEU A 62 23.52 18.33 6.67
C LEU A 62 24.40 19.59 6.70
N ASN A 63 24.19 20.51 7.65
CA ASN A 63 24.90 21.79 7.76
C ASN A 63 25.81 21.87 8.99
N ILE A 64 26.05 20.75 9.67
CA ILE A 64 26.94 20.67 10.83
C ILE A 64 28.39 20.89 10.41
N THR A 65 29.17 21.44 11.33
CA THR A 65 30.61 21.65 11.19
C THR A 65 31.42 20.63 12.00
N ILE A 66 32.72 20.54 11.71
CA ILE A 66 33.64 19.71 12.49
C ILE A 66 33.62 20.15 13.97
N ASP A 67 33.58 21.47 14.21
CA ASP A 67 33.57 22.03 15.56
C ASP A 67 32.27 21.68 16.34
N ASP A 68 31.14 21.66 15.64
CA ASP A 68 29.88 21.25 16.26
C ASP A 68 29.88 19.78 16.69
N LEU A 69 30.46 18.93 15.86
CA LEU A 69 30.62 17.51 16.18
C LEU A 69 31.58 17.29 17.32
N ARG A 70 32.70 18.04 17.38
CA ARG A 70 33.69 17.94 18.45
C ARG A 70 33.18 18.40 19.83
N LYS A 71 32.10 19.17 19.87
CA LYS A 71 31.38 19.51 21.13
C LYS A 71 30.62 18.31 21.75
N ILE A 72 30.55 17.19 21.02
CA ILE A 72 29.96 15.95 21.55
C ILE A 72 31.07 15.13 22.21
N ALA A 73 30.89 14.84 23.51
CA ALA A 73 31.86 14.07 24.27
C ALA A 73 32.16 12.73 23.58
N GLY A 74 33.46 12.50 23.29
CA GLY A 74 33.95 11.29 22.64
C GLY A 74 33.96 11.28 21.12
N ILE A 75 33.56 12.37 20.44
CA ILE A 75 33.79 12.54 19.02
C ILE A 75 35.13 13.26 18.84
N GLY A 76 36.16 12.47 18.54
CA GLY A 76 37.47 12.97 18.13
C GLY A 76 37.49 13.44 16.66
N HIS A 77 38.62 14.01 16.27
CA HIS A 77 38.81 14.57 14.93
C HIS A 77 38.50 13.55 13.79
N ALA A 78 38.92 12.30 13.93
CA ALA A 78 38.72 11.25 12.93
C ALA A 78 37.22 10.98 12.68
N LYS A 79 36.41 10.82 13.73
CA LYS A 79 34.96 10.58 13.59
C LYS A 79 34.21 11.80 13.05
N ALA A 80 34.61 13.00 13.45
CA ALA A 80 34.05 14.24 12.91
C ALA A 80 34.33 14.35 11.42
N LEU A 81 35.57 14.12 10.98
CA LEU A 81 35.96 14.10 9.56
C LEU A 81 35.18 13.06 8.76
N GLN A 82 34.99 11.85 9.31
CA GLN A 82 34.25 10.78 8.65
C GLN A 82 32.79 11.16 8.36
N ILE A 83 32.11 11.80 9.31
CA ILE A 83 30.75 12.32 9.12
C ILE A 83 30.74 13.44 8.08
N ILE A 84 31.64 14.44 8.21
CA ILE A 84 31.68 15.59 7.30
C ILE A 84 32.06 15.14 5.89
N ALA A 85 32.99 14.17 5.75
CA ALA A 85 33.34 13.62 4.44
C ALA A 85 32.14 12.92 3.77
N ALA A 86 31.39 12.12 4.52
CA ALA A 86 30.16 11.48 4.02
C ALA A 86 29.13 12.52 3.56
N ILE A 87 28.86 13.56 4.38
CA ILE A 87 27.97 14.68 4.02
C ILE A 87 28.48 15.41 2.78
N SER A 88 29.79 15.70 2.71
CA SER A 88 30.39 16.43 1.60
C SER A 88 30.38 15.62 0.31
N LEU A 89 30.59 14.30 0.39
CA LEU A 89 30.49 13.39 -0.75
C LEU A 89 29.09 13.40 -1.34
N VAL A 90 28.06 13.24 -0.50
CA VAL A 90 26.67 13.33 -0.91
C VAL A 90 26.37 14.70 -1.55
N LYS A 91 26.79 15.81 -0.91
CA LYS A 91 26.60 17.15 -1.46
C LYS A 91 27.24 17.33 -2.84
N ARG A 92 28.46 16.80 -3.08
CA ARG A 92 29.13 16.89 -4.38
C ARG A 92 28.41 16.11 -5.46
N PHE A 93 27.99 14.87 -5.21
CA PHE A 93 27.20 14.09 -6.16
C PHE A 93 25.88 14.77 -6.50
N TYR A 94 25.24 15.42 -5.52
CA TYR A 94 24.05 16.23 -5.77
C TYR A 94 24.33 17.51 -6.58
N GLN A 95 25.55 18.08 -6.49
CA GLN A 95 25.94 19.27 -7.25
C GLN A 95 26.40 18.94 -8.68
N GLU A 96 27.07 17.82 -8.88
CA GLU A 96 27.59 17.36 -10.18
C GLU A 96 26.49 16.81 -11.10
N GLY A 97 25.34 16.40 -10.57
CA GLY A 97 24.18 15.91 -11.32
C GLY A 97 23.37 16.96 -12.08
N GLY A 98 23.89 18.16 -12.27
CA GLY A 98 23.41 19.19 -13.20
C GLY A 98 22.15 19.97 -12.77
N SER A 99 22.27 21.29 -12.77
CA SER A 99 21.25 22.33 -12.70
C SER A 99 20.38 22.43 -11.43
N ASN A 100 20.75 23.41 -10.61
CA ASN A 100 20.00 24.02 -9.52
C ASN A 100 19.88 23.24 -8.20
N GLY A 101 20.67 23.65 -7.20
CA GLY A 101 20.56 23.17 -5.81
C GLY A 101 19.16 23.29 -5.19
N GLN A 102 18.30 24.15 -5.75
CA GLN A 102 16.86 24.18 -5.44
C GLN A 102 16.13 22.94 -5.95
N THR A 103 16.46 22.45 -7.14
CA THR A 103 15.86 21.24 -7.73
C THR A 103 16.25 19.98 -6.96
N ALA A 104 17.51 19.86 -6.52
CA ALA A 104 17.97 18.72 -5.70
C ALA A 104 17.32 18.71 -4.31
N LEU A 105 17.16 19.88 -3.68
CA LEU A 105 16.43 19.99 -2.40
C LEU A 105 14.94 19.72 -2.56
N LEU A 106 14.36 20.12 -3.69
CA LEU A 106 12.97 19.81 -4.06
C LEU A 106 12.81 18.31 -4.38
N LEU A 107 13.77 17.68 -5.07
CA LEU A 107 13.75 16.24 -5.35
C LEU A 107 13.86 15.40 -4.07
N SER A 108 14.76 15.76 -3.14
CA SER A 108 14.89 15.07 -1.85
C SER A 108 13.63 15.25 -0.96
N ARG A 109 13.02 16.44 -0.97
CA ARG A 109 11.73 16.67 -0.31
C ARG A 109 10.58 15.92 -0.99
N LYS A 110 10.64 15.76 -2.31
CA LYS A 110 9.64 14.97 -3.07
C LYS A 110 9.73 13.48 -2.77
N GLU A 111 10.93 12.93 -2.63
CA GLU A 111 11.12 11.52 -2.23
C GLU A 111 10.66 11.29 -0.78
N GLU A 112 10.96 12.19 0.15
CA GLU A 112 10.45 12.13 1.54
C GLU A 112 8.92 12.24 1.62
N ASN A 113 8.28 12.97 0.70
CA ASN A 113 6.83 13.17 0.61
C ASN A 113 6.13 12.27 -0.42
N SER A 114 6.78 11.20 -0.86
CA SER A 114 6.18 10.21 -1.76
C SER A 114 5.91 8.88 -1.08
N PHE A 115 5.16 8.02 -1.75
CA PHE A 115 4.92 6.64 -1.30
C PHE A 115 4.76 5.69 -2.49
N GLN A 116 5.23 4.47 -2.30
CA GLN A 116 5.00 3.38 -3.24
C GLN A 116 3.65 2.72 -2.98
N LEU A 117 3.15 1.93 -3.93
CA LEU A 117 1.97 1.13 -3.74
C LEU A 117 2.20 0.20 -2.54
N GLN A 118 1.55 0.51 -1.44
CA GLN A 118 1.75 -0.16 -0.15
C GLN A 118 0.54 -0.99 0.21
N ASN A 119 0.77 -1.87 1.17
CA ASN A 119 -0.29 -2.60 1.83
C ASN A 119 -1.24 -1.61 2.53
N ARG A 120 -2.40 -1.34 1.96
CA ARG A 120 -3.50 -0.71 2.66
C ARG A 120 -4.14 -1.72 3.61
N ARG A 121 -4.87 -1.24 4.61
CA ARG A 121 -5.73 -2.08 5.45
C ARG A 121 -6.85 -2.67 4.60
N TYR A 122 -6.57 -3.80 3.95
CA TYR A 122 -7.48 -4.44 3.01
C TYR A 122 -7.53 -5.95 3.28
N ILE A 123 -8.74 -6.48 3.43
CA ILE A 123 -8.95 -7.91 3.73
C ILE A 123 -8.55 -8.73 2.51
N GLY A 124 -7.77 -9.79 2.73
CA GLY A 124 -7.29 -10.65 1.66
C GLY A 124 -6.08 -10.12 0.88
N ASN A 125 -5.47 -9.02 1.33
CA ASN A 125 -4.31 -8.43 0.67
C ASN A 125 -3.15 -9.42 0.51
N LYS A 126 -2.62 -9.54 -0.70
CA LYS A 126 -1.54 -10.45 -1.07
C LYS A 126 -0.12 -9.84 -0.95
N TYR A 127 0.05 -8.68 -0.31
CA TYR A 127 1.33 -7.98 -0.23
C TYR A 127 2.48 -8.90 0.22
N LYS A 128 2.28 -9.68 1.30
CA LYS A 128 3.29 -10.62 1.82
C LYS A 128 3.48 -11.88 0.96
N LEU A 129 2.58 -12.14 0.04
CA LEU A 129 2.59 -13.30 -0.84
C LEU A 129 3.06 -12.94 -2.27
N ALA A 130 3.14 -11.65 -2.60
CA ALA A 130 3.39 -11.19 -3.96
C ALA A 130 4.68 -11.75 -4.57
N ASP A 131 5.77 -11.81 -3.80
CA ASP A 131 7.03 -12.39 -4.26
C ASP A 131 6.95 -13.91 -4.51
N TRP A 132 6.23 -14.63 -3.66
CA TRP A 132 5.99 -16.05 -3.85
C TRP A 132 5.10 -16.33 -5.07
N ILE A 133 4.03 -15.57 -5.23
CA ILE A 133 3.16 -15.66 -6.42
C ILE A 133 3.98 -15.37 -7.68
N PHE A 134 4.78 -14.31 -7.66
CA PHE A 134 5.64 -13.94 -8.78
C PHE A 134 6.63 -15.05 -9.15
N SER A 135 7.31 -15.66 -8.18
CA SER A 135 8.26 -16.75 -8.43
C SER A 135 7.62 -17.97 -9.09
N ILE A 136 6.35 -18.27 -8.77
CA ILE A 136 5.61 -19.36 -9.41
C ILE A 136 5.19 -18.96 -10.83
N LEU A 137 4.73 -17.73 -11.03
CA LEU A 137 4.38 -17.21 -12.36
C LEU A 137 5.57 -17.23 -13.32
N GLU A 138 6.77 -16.84 -12.85
CA GLU A 138 8.00 -16.89 -13.66
C GLU A 138 8.36 -18.31 -14.10
N LYS A 139 8.15 -19.29 -13.21
CA LYS A 139 8.54 -20.68 -13.45
C LYS A 139 7.52 -21.44 -14.29
N GLU A 140 6.24 -21.23 -14.06
CA GLU A 140 5.17 -22.10 -14.58
C GLU A 140 4.41 -21.47 -15.75
N CYS A 141 4.46 -20.14 -15.94
CA CYS A 141 3.67 -19.42 -16.91
C CYS A 141 4.52 -18.71 -17.96
N SER A 142 4.10 -18.75 -19.22
CA SER A 142 4.71 -18.01 -20.32
C SER A 142 3.68 -17.11 -21.00
N GLY A 143 4.07 -15.90 -21.40
CA GLY A 143 3.21 -14.93 -22.05
C GLY A 143 3.70 -13.51 -21.88
N ASN A 144 3.05 -12.58 -22.56
CA ASN A 144 3.38 -11.16 -22.59
C ASN A 144 2.34 -10.30 -21.85
N SER A 145 1.11 -10.80 -21.65
CA SER A 145 0.04 -10.09 -20.98
C SER A 145 -0.42 -10.80 -19.70
N PHE A 146 -0.67 -10.01 -18.67
CA PHE A 146 -1.13 -10.46 -17.36
C PHE A 146 -2.39 -9.69 -16.97
N MET A 147 -3.45 -10.40 -16.66
CA MET A 147 -4.70 -9.84 -16.16
C MET A 147 -4.88 -10.20 -14.68
N ASP A 148 -5.03 -9.19 -13.84
CA ASP A 148 -5.44 -9.29 -12.44
C ASP A 148 -6.92 -8.93 -12.36
N ILE A 149 -7.79 -9.94 -12.44
CA ILE A 149 -9.22 -9.72 -12.66
C ILE A 149 -9.98 -9.34 -11.37
N PHE A 150 -9.35 -9.57 -10.19
CA PHE A 150 -9.80 -9.13 -8.87
C PHE A 150 -8.64 -8.42 -8.16
N ALA A 151 -8.11 -7.36 -8.76
CA ALA A 151 -6.80 -6.81 -8.41
C ALA A 151 -6.72 -6.19 -7.00
N GLY A 152 -7.85 -5.88 -6.36
CA GLY A 152 -7.90 -5.41 -4.97
C GLY A 152 -6.99 -4.20 -4.74
N THR A 153 -5.93 -4.36 -3.96
CA THR A 153 -4.97 -3.27 -3.71
C THR A 153 -3.96 -3.07 -4.86
N GLY A 154 -3.95 -3.93 -5.88
CA GLY A 154 -3.03 -3.86 -7.02
C GLY A 154 -1.61 -4.36 -6.75
N VAL A 155 -1.35 -4.96 -5.58
CA VAL A 155 0.02 -5.35 -5.17
C VAL A 155 0.60 -6.49 -5.99
N VAL A 156 -0.22 -7.44 -6.47
CA VAL A 156 0.24 -8.51 -7.36
C VAL A 156 0.59 -7.91 -8.71
N SER A 157 -0.30 -7.09 -9.29
CA SER A 157 -0.05 -6.37 -10.54
C SER A 157 1.21 -5.51 -10.49
N ALA A 158 1.43 -4.79 -9.37
CA ALA A 158 2.64 -4.00 -9.17
C ALA A 158 3.91 -4.87 -9.15
N ARG A 159 3.84 -6.03 -8.52
CA ARG A 159 5.00 -6.95 -8.43
C ARG A 159 5.37 -7.56 -9.76
N VAL A 160 4.40 -7.80 -10.63
CA VAL A 160 4.61 -8.43 -11.95
C VAL A 160 4.83 -7.41 -13.08
N ALA A 161 4.68 -6.11 -12.81
CA ALA A 161 4.67 -5.04 -13.81
C ALA A 161 5.91 -5.00 -14.72
N THR A 162 7.09 -5.32 -14.17
CA THR A 162 8.36 -5.35 -14.92
C THR A 162 8.54 -6.62 -15.77
N ARG A 163 7.71 -7.65 -15.56
CA ARG A 163 7.82 -8.94 -16.24
C ARG A 163 6.98 -8.99 -17.52
N PHE A 164 5.83 -8.33 -17.53
CA PHE A 164 4.85 -8.41 -18.61
C PHE A 164 4.79 -7.11 -19.41
N LYS A 165 4.63 -7.22 -20.73
CA LYS A 165 4.45 -6.07 -21.63
C LYS A 165 3.10 -5.42 -21.48
N GLY A 166 2.08 -6.19 -21.14
CA GLY A 166 0.72 -5.71 -20.90
C GLY A 166 0.20 -6.13 -19.54
N ILE A 167 -0.33 -5.18 -18.77
CA ILE A 167 -0.98 -5.39 -17.48
C ILE A 167 -2.44 -4.94 -17.61
N ILE A 168 -3.35 -5.82 -17.23
CA ILE A 168 -4.79 -5.54 -17.20
C ILE A 168 -5.23 -5.65 -15.73
N LEU A 169 -5.77 -4.56 -15.19
CA LEU A 169 -6.28 -4.52 -13.82
C LEU A 169 -7.79 -4.32 -13.84
N ASN A 170 -8.51 -5.14 -13.08
CA ASN A 170 -9.92 -4.94 -12.83
C ASN A 170 -10.26 -5.08 -11.36
N ASP A 171 -11.17 -4.25 -10.89
CA ASP A 171 -11.81 -4.38 -9.58
C ASP A 171 -13.19 -3.73 -9.61
N PHE A 172 -14.05 -4.11 -8.68
CA PHE A 172 -15.41 -3.59 -8.62
C PHE A 172 -15.51 -2.25 -7.88
N LEU A 173 -14.50 -1.92 -7.05
CA LEU A 173 -14.51 -0.74 -6.20
C LEU A 173 -13.99 0.51 -6.91
N HIS A 174 -14.66 1.64 -6.71
CA HIS A 174 -14.20 2.95 -7.17
C HIS A 174 -12.85 3.33 -6.54
N SER A 175 -12.66 3.02 -5.25
CA SER A 175 -11.42 3.35 -4.54
C SER A 175 -10.21 2.58 -5.08
N ASN A 176 -10.37 1.32 -5.48
CA ASN A 176 -9.30 0.54 -6.09
C ASN A 176 -9.00 1.04 -7.50
N HIS A 177 -10.03 1.31 -8.30
CA HIS A 177 -9.87 1.90 -9.63
C HIS A 177 -9.10 3.24 -9.58
N ALA A 178 -9.43 4.13 -8.63
CA ALA A 178 -8.71 5.39 -8.44
C ALA A 178 -7.22 5.17 -8.15
N VAL A 179 -6.89 4.15 -7.33
CA VAL A 179 -5.50 3.76 -7.04
C VAL A 179 -4.79 3.27 -8.31
N TYR A 180 -5.44 2.45 -9.14
CA TYR A 180 -4.82 1.99 -10.39
C TYR A 180 -4.55 3.14 -11.34
N LYS A 181 -5.51 4.05 -11.51
CA LYS A 181 -5.34 5.28 -12.30
C LYS A 181 -4.18 6.13 -11.79
N ALA A 182 -3.99 6.23 -10.47
CA ALA A 182 -2.89 7.01 -9.91
C ALA A 182 -1.52 6.33 -10.10
N PHE A 183 -1.42 5.01 -9.96
CA PHE A 183 -0.14 4.31 -9.98
C PHE A 183 0.27 3.81 -11.36
N PHE A 184 -0.64 3.29 -12.18
CA PHE A 184 -0.33 2.57 -13.41
C PHE A 184 -0.66 3.35 -14.68
N ASP A 185 -1.64 4.26 -14.65
CA ASP A 185 -2.04 5.01 -15.84
C ASP A 185 -0.90 5.87 -16.37
N LYS A 186 -0.81 5.99 -17.70
CA LYS A 186 0.23 6.73 -18.44
C LYS A 186 -0.21 8.14 -18.86
N GLY A 187 -1.37 8.61 -18.37
CA GLY A 187 -1.89 9.94 -18.64
C GLY A 187 -0.94 11.06 -18.24
N GLU A 188 -1.13 12.23 -18.82
CA GLU A 188 -0.34 13.43 -18.51
C GLU A 188 -0.46 13.79 -17.04
N TRP A 189 0.70 14.08 -16.42
CA TRP A 189 0.81 14.43 -15.02
C TRP A 189 1.89 15.46 -14.76
N ASP A 190 1.48 16.69 -14.42
CA ASP A 190 2.36 17.68 -13.83
C ASP A 190 2.58 17.37 -12.35
N ARG A 191 3.76 16.77 -12.06
CA ARG A 191 4.15 16.39 -10.70
C ARG A 191 4.37 17.59 -9.78
N GLU A 192 4.86 18.72 -10.31
CA GLU A 192 5.07 19.93 -9.53
C GLU A 192 3.74 20.51 -9.07
N LYS A 193 2.81 20.65 -9.99
CA LYS A 193 1.46 21.13 -9.71
C LYS A 193 0.78 20.32 -8.61
N THR A 194 0.75 18.99 -8.75
CA THR A 194 0.12 18.12 -7.74
C THR A 194 0.88 18.11 -6.42
N TYR A 195 2.21 18.23 -6.44
CA TYR A 195 3.02 18.37 -5.24
C TYR A 195 2.67 19.67 -4.47
N HIS A 196 2.57 20.79 -5.16
CA HIS A 196 2.21 22.06 -4.54
C HIS A 196 0.81 22.01 -3.92
N ILE A 197 -0.17 21.41 -4.61
CA ILE A 197 -1.52 21.22 -4.09
C ILE A 197 -1.50 20.35 -2.82
N ILE A 198 -0.74 19.25 -2.81
CA ILE A 198 -0.57 18.39 -1.63
C ILE A 198 0.05 19.15 -0.46
N GLU A 199 1.06 19.99 -0.71
CA GLU A 199 1.68 20.82 0.32
C GLU A 199 0.71 21.89 0.88
N GLU A 200 -0.15 22.47 0.02
CA GLU A 200 -1.23 23.37 0.47
C GLU A 200 -2.15 22.62 1.45
N TYR A 201 -2.60 21.42 1.09
CA TYR A 201 -3.49 20.62 1.94
C TYR A 201 -2.85 20.20 3.26
N ASN A 202 -1.55 19.89 3.27
CA ASN A 202 -0.83 19.50 4.48
C ASN A 202 -0.62 20.65 5.48
N ARG A 203 -0.85 21.91 5.08
CA ARG A 203 -0.77 23.10 5.95
C ARG A 203 -2.11 23.47 6.60
N ILE A 204 -3.19 22.81 6.20
CA ILE A 204 -4.53 23.14 6.68
C ILE A 204 -4.69 22.72 8.15
N ASN A 205 -5.18 23.65 8.97
CA ASN A 205 -5.58 23.38 10.34
C ASN A 205 -7.09 23.12 10.41
N GLY A 206 -7.48 21.90 10.76
CA GLY A 206 -8.90 21.52 10.81
C GLY A 206 -9.72 22.22 11.91
N LYS A 207 -9.08 22.89 12.87
CA LYS A 207 -9.79 23.69 13.89
C LYS A 207 -10.39 24.96 13.30
N ASP A 208 -9.77 25.47 12.22
CA ASP A 208 -10.20 26.72 11.57
C ASP A 208 -11.29 26.46 10.51
N LEU A 209 -11.61 25.18 10.24
CA LEU A 209 -12.59 24.80 9.25
C LEU A 209 -13.99 24.61 9.85
N LYS A 210 -15.03 24.94 9.07
CA LYS A 210 -16.43 24.65 9.40
C LYS A 210 -16.75 23.17 9.18
N ASP A 211 -17.80 22.70 9.86
CA ASP A 211 -18.32 21.35 9.63
C ASP A 211 -18.89 21.19 8.21
N CYS A 212 -18.53 20.11 7.57
CA CYS A 212 -18.96 19.71 6.23
C CYS A 212 -19.69 18.35 6.25
N TYR A 213 -20.13 17.86 5.09
CA TYR A 213 -20.76 16.53 5.00
C TYR A 213 -19.93 15.43 5.69
N PHE A 214 -18.63 15.37 5.40
CA PHE A 214 -17.76 14.32 5.93
C PHE A 214 -17.60 14.42 7.45
N SER A 215 -17.32 15.59 7.98
CA SER A 215 -17.13 15.80 9.42
C SER A 215 -18.40 15.57 10.24
N LYS A 216 -19.58 15.95 9.72
CA LYS A 216 -20.87 15.71 10.37
C LYS A 216 -21.19 14.23 10.50
N ASN A 217 -20.84 13.42 9.52
CA ASN A 217 -21.16 11.99 9.50
C ASN A 217 -20.09 11.14 10.19
N PHE A 218 -18.81 11.34 9.87
CA PHE A 218 -17.72 10.44 10.26
C PHE A 218 -16.81 10.99 11.38
N GLY A 219 -16.90 12.29 11.66
CA GLY A 219 -16.18 12.93 12.77
C GLY A 219 -16.64 12.44 14.14
N GLY A 220 -15.71 12.23 15.07
CA GLY A 220 -15.98 11.68 16.40
C GLY A 220 -16.23 10.17 16.46
N LYS A 221 -16.21 9.49 15.30
CA LYS A 221 -16.39 8.04 15.19
C LYS A 221 -15.18 7.38 14.51
N TYR A 222 -15.04 7.60 13.21
CA TYR A 222 -13.94 7.08 12.42
C TYR A 222 -12.71 7.99 12.42
N PHE A 223 -12.90 9.28 12.65
CA PHE A 223 -11.85 10.31 12.65
C PHE A 223 -12.10 11.32 13.76
N SER A 224 -11.05 12.02 14.22
CA SER A 224 -11.27 13.21 15.05
C SER A 224 -12.09 14.24 14.25
N ARG A 225 -12.78 15.15 14.94
CA ARG A 225 -13.56 16.19 14.22
C ARG A 225 -12.67 17.09 13.36
N SER A 226 -11.50 17.44 13.87
CA SER A 226 -10.52 18.25 13.16
C SER A 226 -10.06 17.56 11.88
N SER A 227 -9.60 16.31 11.97
CA SER A 227 -9.19 15.52 10.79
C SER A 227 -10.32 15.32 9.79
N ALA A 228 -11.55 15.07 10.27
CA ALA A 228 -12.71 14.89 9.39
C ALA A 228 -13.09 16.17 8.63
N ARG A 229 -12.88 17.37 9.23
CA ARG A 229 -13.05 18.65 8.54
C ARG A 229 -12.01 18.83 7.44
N ILE A 230 -10.73 18.51 7.71
CA ILE A 230 -9.66 18.56 6.70
C ILE A 230 -10.00 17.63 5.54
N ILE A 231 -10.35 16.37 5.81
CA ILE A 231 -10.68 15.37 4.78
C ILE A 231 -11.80 15.88 3.87
N GLY A 232 -12.88 16.39 4.46
CA GLY A 232 -14.01 16.89 3.69
C GLY A 232 -13.69 18.16 2.90
N PHE A 233 -12.92 19.09 3.48
CA PHE A 233 -12.46 20.29 2.79
C PHE A 233 -11.58 19.93 1.60
N VAL A 234 -10.58 19.10 1.80
CA VAL A 234 -9.66 18.64 0.74
C VAL A 234 -10.44 17.97 -0.39
N ARG A 235 -11.40 17.12 -0.04
CA ARG A 235 -12.19 16.43 -1.06
C ARG A 235 -13.10 17.39 -1.86
N ASP A 236 -13.73 18.35 -1.19
CA ASP A 236 -14.50 19.39 -1.86
C ASP A 236 -13.61 20.27 -2.78
N ASP A 237 -12.39 20.58 -2.34
CA ASP A 237 -11.47 21.41 -3.13
C ASP A 237 -10.91 20.65 -4.34
N ILE A 238 -10.56 19.36 -4.20
CA ILE A 238 -10.19 18.51 -5.35
C ILE A 238 -11.30 18.50 -6.40
N GLU A 239 -12.57 18.41 -5.98
CA GLU A 239 -13.70 18.41 -6.92
C GLU A 239 -13.85 19.76 -7.65
N LYS A 240 -13.64 20.89 -6.95
CA LYS A 240 -13.65 22.22 -7.56
C LYS A 240 -12.54 22.39 -8.60
N ARG A 241 -11.36 21.86 -8.32
CA ARG A 241 -10.19 21.92 -9.22
C ARG A 241 -10.28 20.94 -10.40
N LYS A 242 -11.30 20.10 -10.48
CA LYS A 242 -11.38 18.99 -11.43
C LYS A 242 -11.19 19.40 -12.90
N ASN A 243 -11.73 20.56 -13.28
CA ASN A 243 -11.60 21.06 -14.66
C ASN A 243 -10.19 21.60 -14.97
N ASP A 244 -9.40 21.92 -13.94
CA ASP A 244 -8.02 22.39 -14.06
C ASP A 244 -6.99 21.25 -13.96
N LEU A 245 -7.45 20.01 -13.73
CA LEU A 245 -6.63 18.83 -13.55
C LEU A 245 -6.80 17.88 -14.74
N THR A 246 -5.71 17.25 -15.15
CA THR A 246 -5.83 16.06 -16.02
C THR A 246 -6.50 14.92 -15.24
N GLU A 247 -7.00 13.91 -15.94
CA GLU A 247 -7.58 12.72 -15.30
C GLU A 247 -6.55 12.07 -14.35
N LYS A 248 -5.30 11.97 -14.77
CA LYS A 248 -4.21 11.42 -13.97
C LYS A 248 -3.96 12.23 -12.70
N GLU A 249 -3.86 13.54 -12.81
CA GLU A 249 -3.65 14.45 -11.66
C GLU A 249 -4.80 14.34 -10.65
N TYR A 250 -6.03 14.30 -11.14
CA TYR A 250 -7.21 14.11 -10.29
C TYR A 250 -7.10 12.80 -9.48
N TYR A 251 -6.80 11.67 -10.12
CA TYR A 251 -6.66 10.39 -9.42
C TYR A 251 -5.42 10.32 -8.53
N VAL A 252 -4.35 11.02 -8.84
CA VAL A 252 -3.19 11.20 -7.95
C VAL A 252 -3.60 11.87 -6.64
N LEU A 253 -4.34 12.97 -6.70
CA LEU A 253 -4.82 13.68 -5.51
C LEU A 253 -5.83 12.85 -4.71
N ILE A 254 -6.78 12.20 -5.38
CA ILE A 254 -7.74 11.28 -4.73
C ILE A 254 -7.00 10.14 -4.02
N THR A 255 -6.05 9.50 -4.68
CA THR A 255 -5.27 8.39 -4.09
C THR A 255 -4.43 8.86 -2.90
N SER A 256 -3.80 10.02 -3.00
CA SER A 256 -3.06 10.65 -1.90
C SER A 256 -3.98 10.87 -0.68
N LEU A 257 -5.20 11.35 -0.92
CA LEU A 257 -6.23 11.52 0.12
C LEU A 257 -6.64 10.17 0.73
N LEU A 258 -6.93 9.14 -0.09
CA LEU A 258 -7.33 7.81 0.39
C LEU A 258 -6.28 7.19 1.32
N TYR A 259 -4.99 7.29 0.96
CA TYR A 259 -3.90 6.76 1.78
C TYR A 259 -3.71 7.55 3.10
N ALA A 260 -3.87 8.88 3.06
CA ALA A 260 -3.84 9.71 4.26
C ALA A 260 -5.00 9.37 5.21
N VAL A 261 -6.19 9.18 4.68
CA VAL A 261 -7.41 8.79 5.41
C VAL A 261 -7.24 7.42 6.05
N ASP A 262 -6.79 6.42 5.28
CA ASP A 262 -6.63 5.05 5.78
C ASP A 262 -5.61 4.96 6.92
N LYS A 263 -4.57 5.81 6.90
CA LYS A 263 -3.54 5.86 7.93
C LYS A 263 -4.07 6.30 9.30
N ILE A 264 -4.98 7.30 9.33
CA ILE A 264 -5.52 7.91 10.56
C ILE A 264 -6.89 7.35 10.98
N ALA A 265 -7.44 6.42 10.20
CA ALA A 265 -8.75 5.86 10.47
C ALA A 265 -8.79 5.04 11.78
N ASN A 266 -9.76 5.35 12.63
CA ASN A 266 -10.05 4.63 13.87
C ASN A 266 -10.84 3.34 13.59
N THR A 267 -10.20 2.35 12.96
CA THR A 267 -10.84 1.10 12.53
C THR A 267 -10.00 -0.12 12.84
N VAL A 268 -10.64 -1.30 12.78
CA VAL A 268 -9.99 -2.62 12.94
C VAL A 268 -9.42 -3.18 11.65
N GLY A 269 -9.25 -2.36 10.61
CA GLY A 269 -8.77 -2.78 9.29
C GLY A 269 -9.83 -2.75 8.18
N HIS A 270 -11.07 -2.40 8.53
CA HIS A 270 -12.19 -2.14 7.63
C HIS A 270 -13.16 -1.16 8.28
N TYR A 271 -14.01 -0.48 7.52
CA TYR A 271 -14.91 0.56 8.02
C TYR A 271 -16.29 0.03 8.49
N ASP A 272 -16.45 -1.28 8.63
CA ASP A 272 -17.68 -1.88 9.18
C ASP A 272 -17.84 -1.66 10.69
N ALA A 273 -16.71 -1.40 11.36
CA ALA A 273 -16.66 -1.11 12.79
C ALA A 273 -15.54 -0.11 13.11
N TYR A 274 -15.71 0.63 14.19
CA TYR A 274 -14.71 1.53 14.75
C TYR A 274 -14.54 1.30 16.25
N PHE A 275 -13.38 1.67 16.79
CA PHE A 275 -13.14 1.58 18.23
C PHE A 275 -13.90 2.68 18.99
N LYS A 276 -14.59 2.31 20.05
CA LYS A 276 -15.24 3.24 20.97
C LYS A 276 -14.18 3.80 21.94
N LYS A 277 -13.41 4.77 21.49
CA LYS A 277 -12.38 5.47 22.30
C LYS A 277 -12.43 6.96 22.04
N VAL A 278 -11.84 7.74 22.95
CA VAL A 278 -11.61 9.17 22.70
C VAL A 278 -10.61 9.30 21.54
N LEU A 279 -10.96 10.06 20.53
CA LEU A 279 -10.11 10.31 19.37
C LEU A 279 -9.26 11.55 19.64
N VAL A 280 -7.96 11.39 19.52
CA VAL A 280 -6.98 12.48 19.55
C VAL A 280 -6.77 12.95 18.11
N ASP A 281 -6.43 14.21 17.91
CA ASP A 281 -6.07 14.73 16.59
C ASP A 281 -4.78 14.05 16.11
N ASP A 282 -4.93 13.24 15.08
CA ASP A 282 -3.80 12.63 14.37
C ASP A 282 -3.25 13.60 13.31
N THR A 283 -1.99 13.47 12.98
CA THR A 283 -1.37 14.25 11.91
C THR A 283 -1.88 13.76 10.56
N PHE A 284 -2.84 14.51 9.99
CA PHE A 284 -3.25 14.30 8.59
C PHE A 284 -2.11 14.75 7.68
N ALA A 285 -1.66 13.85 6.80
CA ALA A 285 -0.61 14.16 5.84
C ALA A 285 -0.81 13.38 4.54
N MET A 286 -1.04 14.10 3.47
CA MET A 286 -1.05 13.57 2.11
C MET A 286 0.38 13.45 1.58
N ARG A 287 0.63 12.49 0.71
CA ARG A 287 1.89 12.29 0.01
C ARG A 287 1.61 11.93 -1.45
N SER A 288 2.58 12.14 -2.32
CA SER A 288 2.45 11.83 -3.74
C SER A 288 2.73 10.34 -4.02
N PRO A 289 1.92 9.62 -4.83
CA PRO A 289 2.24 8.26 -5.24
C PRO A 289 3.45 8.23 -6.20
N VAL A 290 4.28 7.19 -6.10
CA VAL A 290 5.34 6.91 -7.07
C VAL A 290 4.76 6.03 -8.18
N PRO A 291 4.70 6.49 -9.44
CA PRO A 291 4.10 5.73 -10.53
C PRO A 291 4.86 4.44 -10.79
N ILE A 292 4.12 3.39 -11.13
CA ILE A 292 4.66 2.10 -11.54
C ILE A 292 4.85 2.14 -13.05
N GLN A 293 6.07 1.82 -13.49
CA GLN A 293 6.38 1.78 -14.91
C GLN A 293 5.84 0.48 -15.53
N VAL A 294 5.01 0.63 -16.55
CA VAL A 294 4.44 -0.46 -17.34
C VAL A 294 4.57 -0.11 -18.82
N GLU A 295 4.75 -1.11 -19.68
CA GLU A 295 4.82 -0.87 -21.13
C GLU A 295 3.41 -0.57 -21.70
N ASN A 296 2.42 -1.40 -21.35
CA ASN A 296 1.01 -1.18 -21.68
C ASN A 296 0.14 -1.50 -20.46
N VAL A 297 -0.90 -0.70 -20.27
CA VAL A 297 -1.84 -0.90 -19.15
C VAL A 297 -3.28 -0.64 -19.60
N GLU A 298 -4.17 -1.51 -19.16
CA GLU A 298 -5.61 -1.35 -19.25
C GLU A 298 -6.22 -1.44 -17.86
N ILE A 299 -7.10 -0.51 -17.53
CA ILE A 299 -7.69 -0.38 -16.19
C ILE A 299 -9.21 -0.40 -16.32
N TYR A 300 -9.83 -1.40 -15.73
CA TYR A 300 -11.27 -1.61 -15.75
C TYR A 300 -11.87 -1.51 -14.35
N ARG A 301 -13.16 -1.19 -14.28
CA ARG A 301 -13.98 -1.22 -13.07
C ARG A 301 -15.34 -1.81 -13.42
N GLU A 302 -15.39 -3.11 -13.54
CA GLU A 302 -16.60 -3.81 -13.94
C GLU A 302 -16.68 -5.23 -13.36
N ASP A 303 -17.79 -5.90 -13.60
CA ASP A 303 -17.97 -7.31 -13.22
C ASP A 303 -16.94 -8.19 -13.92
N ALA A 304 -16.26 -9.04 -13.17
CA ALA A 304 -15.19 -9.92 -13.66
C ALA A 304 -15.68 -10.88 -14.74
N ASN A 305 -16.90 -11.42 -14.60
CA ASN A 305 -17.49 -12.36 -15.55
C ASN A 305 -17.89 -11.68 -16.87
N LEU A 306 -18.25 -10.40 -16.82
CA LEU A 306 -18.50 -9.60 -18.03
C LEU A 306 -17.20 -9.26 -18.75
N LEU A 307 -16.17 -8.87 -18.01
CA LEU A 307 -14.85 -8.55 -18.56
C LEU A 307 -14.23 -9.77 -19.25
N ALA A 308 -14.30 -10.95 -18.63
CA ALA A 308 -13.75 -12.20 -19.11
C ALA A 308 -14.22 -12.58 -20.53
N LYS A 309 -15.42 -12.16 -20.92
CA LYS A 309 -16.02 -12.44 -22.24
C LYS A 309 -15.42 -11.59 -23.36
N ARG A 310 -14.75 -10.49 -23.02
CA ARG A 310 -14.35 -9.46 -24.01
C ARG A 310 -12.84 -9.29 -24.13
N ILE A 311 -12.13 -9.44 -23.01
CA ILE A 311 -10.72 -9.07 -22.94
C ILE A 311 -9.86 -10.33 -22.77
N PRO A 312 -9.07 -10.70 -23.81
CA PRO A 312 -8.14 -11.81 -23.71
C PRO A 312 -6.85 -11.42 -22.96
N ALA A 313 -6.20 -12.40 -22.37
CA ALA A 313 -4.86 -12.26 -21.81
C ALA A 313 -4.09 -13.58 -21.91
N ASP A 314 -2.75 -13.54 -21.87
CA ASP A 314 -1.97 -14.78 -21.82
C ASP A 314 -2.14 -15.47 -20.46
N ILE A 315 -2.12 -14.69 -19.37
CA ILE A 315 -2.22 -15.19 -18.00
C ILE A 315 -3.29 -14.39 -17.27
N VAL A 316 -4.23 -15.08 -16.61
CA VAL A 316 -5.22 -14.45 -15.75
C VAL A 316 -5.02 -14.93 -14.31
N TYR A 317 -4.81 -13.97 -13.40
CA TYR A 317 -4.77 -14.16 -11.96
C TYR A 317 -6.15 -13.90 -11.37
N ILE A 318 -6.64 -14.86 -10.58
CA ILE A 318 -7.99 -14.88 -10.04
C ILE A 318 -7.89 -15.03 -8.52
N ASP A 319 -8.18 -13.96 -7.77
CA ASP A 319 -8.20 -13.91 -6.31
C ASP A 319 -9.58 -13.41 -5.82
N PRO A 320 -10.62 -14.21 -5.94
CA PRO A 320 -11.98 -13.78 -5.67
C PRO A 320 -12.22 -13.57 -4.18
N PRO A 321 -13.25 -12.81 -3.76
CA PRO A 321 -13.62 -12.66 -2.36
C PRO A 321 -13.86 -14.00 -1.63
N TYR A 322 -13.26 -14.17 -0.43
CA TYR A 322 -13.40 -15.41 0.38
C TYR A 322 -14.46 -15.34 1.45
N ASN A 323 -15.10 -14.22 1.66
CA ASN A 323 -16.08 -14.04 2.73
C ASN A 323 -17.40 -13.50 2.17
N SER A 324 -18.48 -13.76 2.90
CA SER A 324 -19.85 -13.40 2.53
C SER A 324 -20.13 -11.88 2.66
N ARG A 325 -19.18 -11.09 3.16
CA ARG A 325 -19.36 -9.66 3.33
C ARG A 325 -18.86 -8.90 2.12
N GLN A 326 -19.67 -8.01 1.63
CA GLN A 326 -19.40 -7.21 0.44
C GLN A 326 -18.29 -6.18 0.70
N TYR A 327 -17.29 -6.14 -0.17
CA TYR A 327 -16.16 -5.22 -0.04
C TYR A 327 -16.58 -3.75 -0.17
N SER A 328 -17.55 -3.42 -1.01
CA SER A 328 -18.16 -2.09 -1.08
C SER A 328 -18.75 -1.64 0.27
N ARG A 329 -19.25 -2.58 1.08
CA ARG A 329 -19.78 -2.33 2.42
C ARG A 329 -18.69 -2.20 3.48
N PHE A 330 -17.55 -2.89 3.30
CA PHE A 330 -16.40 -2.77 4.19
C PHE A 330 -15.63 -1.47 4.01
N TYR A 331 -15.54 -0.98 2.76
CA TYR A 331 -14.75 0.20 2.39
C TYR A 331 -15.62 1.39 2.00
N HIS A 332 -16.86 1.43 2.45
CA HIS A 332 -17.87 2.43 2.09
C HIS A 332 -17.43 3.89 2.29
N ILE A 333 -16.57 4.18 3.28
CA ILE A 333 -16.04 5.55 3.48
C ILE A 333 -15.09 5.92 2.34
N LEU A 334 -14.23 5.00 1.90
CA LEU A 334 -13.33 5.23 0.77
C LEU A 334 -14.11 5.35 -0.55
N GLU A 335 -15.14 4.53 -0.73
CA GLU A 335 -16.07 4.62 -1.87
C GLU A 335 -16.78 5.98 -1.88
N THR A 336 -17.29 6.44 -0.73
CA THR A 336 -17.93 7.76 -0.59
C THR A 336 -16.95 8.89 -0.92
N LEU A 337 -15.67 8.78 -0.52
CA LEU A 337 -14.65 9.78 -0.85
C LEU A 337 -14.33 9.82 -2.34
N VAL A 338 -14.31 8.70 -3.03
CA VAL A 338 -14.04 8.70 -4.48
C VAL A 338 -15.23 9.23 -5.27
N LYS A 339 -16.43 8.72 -5.00
CA LYS A 339 -17.66 9.14 -5.70
C LYS A 339 -18.05 10.58 -5.40
N TRP A 340 -17.95 10.96 -4.15
CA TRP A 340 -18.29 12.28 -3.60
C TRP A 340 -19.73 12.76 -3.92
N ASP A 341 -20.64 11.80 -4.06
CA ASP A 341 -22.07 12.03 -4.30
C ASP A 341 -22.84 12.39 -3.01
N LYS A 342 -22.15 12.42 -1.87
CA LYS A 342 -22.68 12.79 -0.55
C LYS A 342 -23.98 12.04 -0.19
N PRO A 343 -24.00 10.71 -0.26
CA PRO A 343 -25.21 9.92 -0.15
C PRO A 343 -25.83 10.00 1.26
N LYS A 344 -27.11 9.68 1.36
CA LYS A 344 -27.74 9.41 2.65
C LYS A 344 -27.14 8.15 3.26
N LEU A 345 -26.84 8.20 4.57
CA LEU A 345 -26.16 7.12 5.29
C LEU A 345 -27.11 6.44 6.28
N TYR A 346 -26.93 5.14 6.45
CA TYR A 346 -27.81 4.28 7.24
C TYR A 346 -27.05 3.45 8.26
N GLY A 347 -27.71 3.11 9.37
CA GLY A 347 -27.18 2.22 10.41
C GLY A 347 -26.03 2.83 11.23
N THR A 348 -25.53 2.05 12.18
CA THR A 348 -24.47 2.48 13.11
C THR A 348 -23.13 2.73 12.39
N ALA A 349 -22.84 1.94 11.36
CA ALA A 349 -21.63 2.08 10.57
C ALA A 349 -21.71 3.17 9.49
N LEU A 350 -22.85 3.88 9.36
CA LEU A 350 -23.04 5.00 8.42
C LEU A 350 -22.75 4.60 6.96
N LYS A 351 -23.42 3.54 6.49
CA LYS A 351 -23.27 3.04 5.13
C LYS A 351 -24.25 3.70 4.16
N PRO A 352 -23.84 3.99 2.92
CA PRO A 352 -24.78 4.39 1.87
C PRO A 352 -25.71 3.23 1.47
N ALA A 353 -26.62 3.45 0.54
CA ALA A 353 -27.39 2.38 -0.09
C ALA A 353 -26.45 1.32 -0.72
N GLU A 354 -26.95 0.12 -0.92
CA GLU A 354 -26.17 -0.98 -1.48
C GLU A 354 -25.84 -0.74 -2.96
N GLU A 355 -24.57 -0.90 -3.29
CA GLU A 355 -24.02 -0.74 -4.62
C GLU A 355 -22.80 -1.65 -4.81
N ASN A 356 -22.51 -2.05 -6.04
CA ASN A 356 -21.36 -2.88 -6.39
C ASN A 356 -21.27 -4.16 -5.53
N MET A 357 -22.40 -4.90 -5.48
CA MET A 357 -22.53 -6.13 -4.72
C MET A 357 -22.02 -7.32 -5.53
N SER A 358 -20.93 -7.94 -5.09
CA SER A 358 -20.32 -9.08 -5.78
C SER A 358 -21.06 -10.38 -5.53
N ASP A 359 -21.34 -11.14 -6.58
CA ASP A 359 -21.90 -12.51 -6.48
C ASP A 359 -20.90 -13.51 -5.88
N TYR A 360 -19.61 -13.22 -5.91
CA TYR A 360 -18.58 -14.01 -5.22
C TYR A 360 -18.67 -13.95 -3.69
N CYS A 361 -19.41 -13.00 -3.14
CA CYS A 361 -19.73 -12.92 -1.71
C CYS A 361 -21.04 -13.64 -1.35
N ARG A 362 -21.65 -14.40 -2.27
CA ARG A 362 -22.94 -15.10 -2.12
C ARG A 362 -22.77 -16.62 -2.29
N THR A 363 -23.83 -17.37 -2.07
CA THR A 363 -23.88 -18.83 -2.30
C THR A 363 -23.59 -19.22 -3.75
N THR A 364 -23.78 -18.30 -4.69
CA THR A 364 -23.50 -18.46 -6.13
C THR A 364 -22.02 -18.39 -6.50
N ALA A 365 -21.10 -18.15 -5.55
CA ALA A 365 -19.67 -17.94 -5.80
C ALA A 365 -19.02 -19.05 -6.64
N LYS A 366 -19.35 -20.33 -6.34
CA LYS A 366 -18.84 -21.49 -7.09
C LYS A 366 -19.27 -21.45 -8.56
N ASP A 367 -20.55 -21.20 -8.82
CA ASP A 367 -21.10 -21.18 -10.17
C ASP A 367 -20.52 -20.01 -10.96
N LYS A 368 -20.33 -18.85 -10.30
CA LYS A 368 -19.68 -17.67 -10.89
C LYS A 368 -18.21 -17.92 -11.22
N LEU A 369 -17.47 -18.62 -10.37
CA LEU A 369 -16.09 -19.04 -10.68
C LEU A 369 -16.07 -20.01 -11.87
N ALA A 370 -16.99 -20.96 -11.94
CA ALA A 370 -17.09 -21.89 -13.07
C ALA A 370 -17.43 -21.17 -14.38
N GLU A 371 -18.35 -20.20 -14.34
CA GLU A 371 -18.68 -19.32 -15.49
C GLU A 371 -17.44 -18.51 -15.93
N LEU A 372 -16.75 -17.84 -14.99
CA LEU A 372 -15.56 -17.07 -15.25
C LEU A 372 -14.48 -17.90 -15.94
N VAL A 373 -14.14 -19.06 -15.36
CA VAL A 373 -13.13 -19.96 -15.91
C VAL A 373 -13.50 -20.45 -17.30
N ARG A 374 -14.78 -20.77 -17.54
CA ARG A 374 -15.29 -21.19 -18.85
C ARG A 374 -15.09 -20.09 -19.92
N ASP A 375 -15.40 -18.84 -19.56
CA ASP A 375 -15.50 -17.73 -20.52
C ASP A 375 -14.15 -17.08 -20.81
N LEU A 376 -13.14 -17.28 -19.94
CA LEU A 376 -11.80 -16.75 -20.13
C LEU A 376 -11.08 -17.36 -21.35
N ASN A 377 -10.56 -16.50 -22.22
CA ASN A 377 -9.68 -16.84 -23.34
C ASN A 377 -8.22 -16.55 -22.96
N VAL A 378 -7.49 -17.57 -22.51
CA VAL A 378 -6.18 -17.45 -21.86
C VAL A 378 -5.31 -18.67 -22.15
N LYS A 379 -3.98 -18.52 -21.95
CA LYS A 379 -3.02 -19.63 -21.97
C LYS A 379 -2.85 -20.27 -20.59
N PHE A 380 -2.92 -19.45 -19.52
CA PHE A 380 -2.77 -19.88 -18.15
C PHE A 380 -3.83 -19.24 -17.26
N LEU A 381 -4.44 -20.05 -16.42
CA LEU A 381 -5.27 -19.63 -15.28
C LEU A 381 -4.50 -19.81 -13.99
N VAL A 382 -4.48 -18.80 -13.15
CA VAL A 382 -3.80 -18.83 -11.86
C VAL A 382 -4.79 -18.41 -10.79
N VAL A 383 -5.29 -19.37 -10.02
CA VAL A 383 -6.29 -19.12 -8.96
C VAL A 383 -5.61 -19.15 -7.60
N SER A 384 -5.73 -18.05 -6.86
CA SER A 384 -5.30 -17.94 -5.46
C SER A 384 -6.49 -18.18 -4.55
N TYR A 385 -6.34 -19.08 -3.58
CA TYR A 385 -7.40 -19.38 -2.62
C TYR A 385 -6.81 -19.95 -1.32
N ASN A 386 -7.41 -19.62 -0.18
CA ASN A 386 -6.93 -20.10 1.11
C ASN A 386 -7.77 -21.26 1.65
N ASN A 387 -7.35 -21.86 2.77
CA ASN A 387 -8.05 -22.99 3.39
C ASN A 387 -9.09 -22.57 4.46
N THR A 388 -9.54 -21.31 4.48
CA THR A 388 -10.52 -20.84 5.48
C THR A 388 -11.92 -21.47 5.31
N TYR A 389 -12.19 -22.12 4.18
CA TYR A 389 -13.40 -22.90 3.99
C TYR A 389 -13.56 -24.01 5.04
N ALA A 390 -12.48 -24.53 5.60
CA ALA A 390 -12.48 -25.53 6.68
C ALA A 390 -12.82 -24.94 8.06
N SER A 391 -12.96 -23.62 8.20
CA SER A 391 -13.33 -22.99 9.47
C SER A 391 -14.78 -23.33 9.85
N LYS A 392 -15.04 -23.56 11.16
CA LYS A 392 -16.38 -23.86 11.70
C LYS A 392 -17.35 -22.66 11.67
N SER A 393 -16.93 -21.50 11.17
CA SER A 393 -17.78 -20.31 11.10
C SER A 393 -18.89 -20.50 10.08
N SER A 394 -20.13 -20.44 10.52
CA SER A 394 -21.33 -20.45 9.67
C SER A 394 -21.55 -19.15 8.88
N SER A 395 -20.72 -18.13 9.14
CA SER A 395 -20.87 -16.78 8.55
C SER A 395 -20.37 -16.65 7.11
N SER A 396 -19.76 -17.68 6.52
CA SER A 396 -19.28 -17.66 5.13
C SER A 396 -20.05 -18.71 4.31
N LEU A 397 -21.10 -18.28 3.64
CA LEU A 397 -21.92 -19.12 2.76
C LEU A 397 -21.34 -19.26 1.34
N ASN A 398 -20.28 -18.50 1.02
CA ASN A 398 -19.65 -18.44 -0.31
C ASN A 398 -18.37 -19.27 -0.40
N LYS A 399 -18.19 -20.25 0.48
CA LYS A 399 -16.97 -21.08 0.49
C LYS A 399 -16.93 -22.00 -0.72
N ILE A 400 -15.78 -22.06 -1.38
CA ILE A 400 -15.48 -23.02 -2.44
C ILE A 400 -14.37 -23.93 -1.92
N THR A 401 -14.55 -25.24 -2.01
CA THR A 401 -13.51 -26.19 -1.59
C THR A 401 -12.40 -26.28 -2.63
N HIS A 402 -11.22 -26.74 -2.22
CA HIS A 402 -10.10 -26.95 -3.14
C HIS A 402 -10.43 -27.98 -4.22
N ASP A 403 -11.17 -29.05 -3.88
CA ASP A 403 -11.63 -30.06 -4.84
C ASP A 403 -12.59 -29.47 -5.88
N GLU A 404 -13.46 -28.56 -5.46
CA GLU A 404 -14.36 -27.85 -6.38
C GLU A 404 -13.58 -26.93 -7.32
N ILE A 405 -12.58 -26.16 -6.81
CA ILE A 405 -11.70 -25.34 -7.63
C ILE A 405 -10.93 -26.22 -8.62
N ALA A 406 -10.31 -27.29 -8.15
CA ALA A 406 -9.58 -28.24 -8.99
C ALA A 406 -10.48 -28.86 -10.08
N GLY A 407 -11.72 -29.26 -9.72
CA GLY A 407 -12.70 -29.80 -10.66
C GLY A 407 -13.16 -28.79 -11.73
N ILE A 408 -13.29 -27.50 -11.36
CA ILE A 408 -13.59 -26.42 -12.32
C ILE A 408 -12.42 -26.24 -13.31
N LEU A 409 -11.19 -26.15 -12.79
CA LEU A 409 -9.99 -25.91 -13.57
C LEU A 409 -9.62 -27.08 -14.48
N ALA A 410 -9.84 -28.32 -14.05
CA ALA A 410 -9.60 -29.54 -14.82
C ALA A 410 -10.35 -29.57 -16.16
N LYS A 411 -11.48 -28.87 -16.26
CA LYS A 411 -12.24 -28.74 -17.52
C LYS A 411 -11.48 -27.89 -18.57
N LYS A 412 -10.55 -27.06 -18.16
CA LYS A 412 -9.73 -26.21 -19.05
C LYS A 412 -8.36 -26.81 -19.37
N GLY A 413 -7.76 -27.56 -18.43
CA GLY A 413 -6.43 -28.09 -18.65
C GLY A 413 -5.79 -28.77 -17.44
N ALA A 414 -4.49 -29.05 -17.53
CA ALA A 414 -3.72 -29.63 -16.46
C ALA A 414 -3.37 -28.58 -15.39
N THR A 415 -3.64 -28.91 -14.14
CA THR A 415 -3.46 -28.02 -12.99
C THR A 415 -2.34 -28.52 -12.08
N LYS A 416 -1.40 -27.62 -11.72
CA LYS A 416 -0.44 -27.80 -10.63
C LYS A 416 -0.91 -26.99 -9.43
N VAL A 417 -0.70 -27.48 -8.21
CA VAL A 417 -1.07 -26.81 -6.98
C VAL A 417 0.16 -26.53 -6.15
N PHE A 418 0.32 -25.29 -5.71
CA PHE A 418 1.38 -24.84 -4.83
C PHE A 418 0.78 -24.35 -3.53
N GLU A 419 1.45 -24.56 -2.41
CA GLU A 419 0.99 -24.09 -1.11
C GLU A 419 2.07 -23.32 -0.36
N LYS A 420 1.62 -22.38 0.49
CA LYS A 420 2.50 -21.61 1.37
C LYS A 420 1.83 -21.36 2.70
N ASP A 421 2.55 -21.61 3.80
CA ASP A 421 2.10 -21.23 5.13
C ASP A 421 1.98 -19.70 5.23
N TYR A 422 0.82 -19.24 5.66
CA TYR A 422 0.54 -17.81 5.74
C TYR A 422 -0.28 -17.48 6.99
N ARG A 423 0.26 -16.62 7.86
CA ARG A 423 -0.50 -16.11 9.00
C ARG A 423 -1.43 -15.00 8.54
N HIS A 424 -2.71 -15.30 8.53
CA HIS A 424 -3.75 -14.35 8.22
C HIS A 424 -3.83 -13.24 9.29
N PHE A 425 -4.14 -12.00 8.86
CA PHE A 425 -4.49 -10.93 9.77
C PHE A 425 -5.88 -11.23 10.36
N ASN A 426 -5.94 -11.65 11.63
CA ASN A 426 -7.18 -11.89 12.35
C ASN A 426 -7.56 -10.66 13.18
N ALA A 427 -8.69 -10.04 12.84
CA ALA A 427 -9.35 -9.05 13.69
C ALA A 427 -10.21 -9.70 14.82
N GLY A 428 -10.18 -11.03 14.98
CA GLY A 428 -11.00 -11.79 15.94
C GLY A 428 -10.23 -12.92 16.63
N ASN A 429 -10.81 -13.48 17.69
CA ASN A 429 -10.25 -14.52 18.56
C ASN A 429 -10.19 -15.95 17.97
N THR A 430 -10.22 -16.13 16.66
CA THR A 430 -10.12 -17.44 16.03
C THR A 430 -8.65 -17.82 15.79
N ASN A 431 -8.11 -18.66 16.66
CA ASN A 431 -6.83 -19.34 16.44
C ASN A 431 -7.02 -20.46 15.41
N PHE A 432 -6.72 -20.15 14.13
CA PHE A 432 -6.60 -21.15 13.09
C PHE A 432 -5.11 -21.45 12.90
N ASN A 433 -4.62 -22.54 13.52
CA ASN A 433 -3.19 -22.86 13.60
C ASN A 433 -2.54 -23.38 12.31
N ASN A 434 -3.32 -23.55 11.22
CA ASN A 434 -2.84 -24.17 9.96
C ASN A 434 -3.34 -23.40 8.74
N HIS A 435 -3.18 -22.06 8.75
CA HIS A 435 -3.62 -21.22 7.65
C HIS A 435 -2.61 -21.30 6.50
N LYS A 436 -3.08 -21.73 5.34
CA LYS A 436 -2.29 -21.83 4.10
C LYS A 436 -2.97 -21.07 2.97
N GLU A 437 -2.15 -20.49 2.13
CA GLU A 437 -2.55 -20.00 0.81
C GLU A 437 -2.17 -21.02 -0.25
N PHE A 438 -3.07 -21.22 -1.21
CA PHE A 438 -2.91 -22.16 -2.33
C PHE A 438 -2.93 -21.39 -3.64
N LEU A 439 -2.07 -21.80 -4.56
CA LEU A 439 -2.04 -21.26 -5.91
C LEU A 439 -2.21 -22.41 -6.90
N PHE A 440 -3.33 -22.39 -7.61
CA PHE A 440 -3.66 -23.37 -8.65
C PHE A 440 -3.22 -22.77 -10.00
N VAL A 441 -2.27 -23.41 -10.67
CA VAL A 441 -1.77 -22.99 -11.97
C VAL A 441 -2.22 -24.01 -13.03
N THR A 442 -3.10 -23.57 -13.92
CA THR A 442 -3.65 -24.41 -14.99
C THR A 442 -3.13 -23.94 -16.35
N LYS A 443 -2.45 -24.84 -17.06
CA LYS A 443 -2.11 -24.64 -18.47
C LYS A 443 -3.34 -25.09 -19.30
N VAL A 444 -3.93 -24.10 -19.99
CA VAL A 444 -5.13 -24.32 -20.84
C VAL A 444 -4.73 -25.13 -22.06
N LYS A 445 -5.62 -26.07 -22.47
CA LYS A 445 -5.41 -26.94 -23.66
C LYS A 445 -5.54 -26.19 -24.95
#